data_3ad8b6dbf000b8041bd216149e5c2882
#
_entry.id   3ad8b6dbf000b8041bd216149e5c2882
#
_cell.length_a   1.000
_cell.length_b   1.000
_cell.length_c   1.000
_cell.angle_alpha   90.00
_cell.angle_beta   90.00
_cell.angle_gamma   90.00
#
_symmetry.space_group_name_H-M   'P 1'
#
loop_
_entity.id
_entity.type
_entity.pdbx_description
1 polymer ?
#
loop_
_entity_poly.entity_id
_entity_poly.type
_entity_poly.pdbx_seq_one_letter_code
_entity_poly.pdbx_strand_id
1 'polypeptide(L)'
;VIRDSLRNAALGRKVLLIQFMKGGVNQGVDHAVKLCGNLTWVRSSHCFDQYNSEAIENNKNLKKSIHESTTELWNFCKRELQSGENDQIILDEIFLAIDMRIIDKDDLISTLENRFISGDVILTGTDIPKDLLLMANQITELRS
;
A
#
# COMPACT_ATOMS: atom_id res chain seq x y z
N VAL A 1 4.66 11.37 1.34
CA VAL A 1 3.50 10.55 1.73
C VAL A 1 3.17 10.72 3.21
N ILE A 2 4.03 10.32 4.15
CA ILE A 2 3.78 10.39 5.60
C ILE A 2 3.41 11.80 6.07
N ARG A 3 4.10 12.82 5.58
CA ARG A 3 3.83 14.22 5.93
C ARG A 3 2.42 14.64 5.56
N ASP A 4 1.96 14.29 4.37
CA ASP A 4 0.62 14.64 3.89
C ASP A 4 -0.46 13.84 4.63
N SER A 5 -0.18 12.58 4.97
CA SER A 5 -1.04 11.74 5.81
C SER A 5 -1.24 12.36 7.20
N LEU A 6 -0.15 12.80 7.83
CA LEU A 6 -0.19 13.49 9.13
C LEU A 6 -0.99 14.78 9.08
N ARG A 7 -0.80 15.57 8.01
CA ARG A 7 -1.55 16.81 7.80
C ARG A 7 -3.05 16.57 7.68
N ASN A 8 -3.46 15.59 6.87
CA ASN A 8 -4.86 15.23 6.70
C ASN A 8 -5.49 14.71 8.00
N ALA A 9 -4.76 13.87 8.74
CA ALA A 9 -5.21 13.37 10.02
C ALA A 9 -5.34 14.47 11.07
N ALA A 10 -4.43 15.47 11.07
CA ALA A 10 -4.51 16.64 11.94
C ALA A 10 -5.73 17.54 11.65
N LEU A 11 -6.25 17.50 10.43
CA LEU A 11 -7.49 18.15 10.03
C LEU A 11 -8.76 17.35 10.39
N GLY A 12 -8.62 16.27 11.14
CA GLY A 12 -9.74 15.44 11.60
C GLY A 12 -10.16 14.34 10.63
N ARG A 13 -9.47 14.16 9.51
CA ARG A 13 -9.73 13.07 8.56
C ARG A 13 -9.17 11.74 9.09
N LYS A 14 -9.95 10.68 8.92
CA LYS A 14 -9.49 9.31 9.22
C LYS A 14 -8.67 8.78 8.06
N VAL A 15 -7.36 8.66 8.28
CA VAL A 15 -6.38 8.28 7.25
C VAL A 15 -5.79 6.91 7.55
N LEU A 16 -5.74 6.05 6.55
CA LEU A 16 -5.03 4.78 6.58
C LEU A 16 -3.86 4.82 5.60
N LEU A 17 -2.65 4.69 6.11
CA LEU A 17 -1.44 4.57 5.31
C LEU A 17 -0.96 3.11 5.34
N ILE A 18 -0.93 2.49 4.17
CA ILE A 18 -0.42 1.13 3.97
C ILE A 18 0.85 1.23 3.13
N GLN A 19 1.98 0.79 3.70
CA GLN A 19 3.27 0.77 3.02
C GLN A 19 3.61 -0.67 2.60
N PHE A 20 3.48 -0.91 1.31
CA PHE A 20 3.93 -2.16 0.69
C PHE A 20 5.45 -2.16 0.59
N MET A 21 6.06 -3.35 0.67
CA MET A 21 7.48 -3.58 0.48
C MET A 21 8.41 -2.79 1.43
N LYS A 22 7.86 -2.12 2.42
CA LYS A 22 8.59 -1.43 3.50
C LYS A 22 8.14 -1.99 4.83
N GLY A 23 9.06 -2.44 5.66
CA GLY A 23 8.71 -2.99 6.95
C GLY A 23 9.89 -3.65 7.63
N GLY A 24 9.63 -4.55 8.54
CA GLY A 24 10.65 -5.27 9.30
C GLY A 24 10.06 -6.14 10.40
N VAL A 25 10.89 -6.57 11.32
CA VAL A 25 10.47 -7.35 12.49
C VAL A 25 9.43 -6.58 13.32
N ASN A 26 8.41 -7.27 13.80
CA ASN A 26 7.28 -6.69 14.53
C ASN A 26 6.49 -5.63 13.73
N GLN A 27 6.40 -5.84 12.42
CA GLN A 27 5.55 -5.09 11.50
C GLN A 27 4.46 -6.02 10.95
N GLY A 28 3.61 -5.50 10.09
CA GLY A 28 2.49 -6.23 9.50
C GLY A 28 1.15 -5.76 10.03
N VAL A 29 0.09 -6.43 9.63
CA VAL A 29 -1.30 -6.02 9.92
C VAL A 29 -1.57 -5.99 11.43
N ASP A 30 -1.08 -6.99 12.17
CA ASP A 30 -1.26 -7.09 13.62
C ASP A 30 -0.47 -6.04 14.41
N HIS A 31 0.45 -5.34 13.76
CA HIS A 31 1.31 -4.31 14.35
C HIS A 31 1.01 -2.92 13.81
N ALA A 32 -0.24 -2.67 13.44
CA ALA A 32 -0.68 -1.36 13.00
C ALA A 32 -0.48 -0.31 14.11
N VAL A 33 0.05 0.85 13.75
CA VAL A 33 0.34 1.94 14.68
C VAL A 33 -0.61 3.09 14.43
N LYS A 34 -1.28 3.57 15.48
CA LYS A 34 -2.04 4.82 15.41
C LYS A 34 -1.12 6.00 15.71
N LEU A 35 -0.99 6.87 14.72
CA LEU A 35 -0.30 8.16 14.85
C LEU A 35 -1.31 9.28 14.94
N CYS A 36 -1.13 10.22 15.86
CA CYS A 36 -2.00 11.38 16.08
C CYS A 36 -3.52 11.09 16.09
N GLY A 37 -3.93 9.92 16.58
CA GLY A 37 -5.34 9.54 16.75
C GLY A 37 -6.08 9.13 15.48
N ASN A 38 -5.98 9.91 14.40
CA ASN A 38 -6.73 9.70 13.16
C ASN A 38 -5.91 9.06 12.03
N LEU A 39 -4.63 8.86 12.20
CA LEU A 39 -3.77 8.18 11.24
C LEU A 39 -3.41 6.79 11.73
N THR A 40 -3.82 5.78 10.99
CA THR A 40 -3.38 4.41 11.18
C THR A 40 -2.30 4.09 10.13
N TRP A 41 -1.16 3.58 10.58
CA TRP A 41 -0.02 3.23 9.75
C TRP A 41 0.25 1.74 9.84
N VAL A 42 0.19 1.06 8.68
CA VAL A 42 0.45 -0.36 8.53
C VAL A 42 1.59 -0.57 7.55
N ARG A 43 2.54 -1.41 7.89
CA ARG A 43 3.71 -1.73 7.06
C ARG A 43 3.79 -3.23 6.82
N SER A 44 4.46 -3.62 5.74
CA SER A 44 4.79 -5.02 5.50
C SER A 44 5.64 -5.60 6.65
N SER A 45 5.46 -6.89 6.94
CA SER A 45 6.32 -7.60 7.90
C SER A 45 7.73 -7.90 7.36
N HIS A 46 7.98 -7.62 6.07
CA HIS A 46 9.30 -7.77 5.44
C HIS A 46 9.73 -6.45 4.80
N CYS A 47 11.01 -6.11 4.96
CA CYS A 47 11.62 -4.94 4.33
C CYS A 47 12.33 -5.37 3.04
N PHE A 48 11.88 -4.84 1.93
CA PHE A 48 12.46 -5.12 0.62
C PHE A 48 13.84 -4.48 0.44
N ASP A 49 14.04 -3.29 1.01
CA ASP A 49 15.29 -2.53 0.87
C ASP A 49 16.51 -3.21 1.51
N GLN A 50 16.29 -4.20 2.38
CA GLN A 50 17.36 -4.98 3.01
C GLN A 50 17.88 -6.11 2.13
N TYR A 51 17.20 -6.39 1.02
CA TYR A 51 17.52 -7.49 0.13
C TYR A 51 17.64 -6.97 -1.30
N ASN A 52 18.75 -7.25 -1.96
CA ASN A 52 18.82 -7.05 -3.40
C ASN A 52 17.93 -8.09 -4.12
N SER A 53 17.49 -7.78 -5.31
CA SER A 53 16.63 -8.65 -6.11
C SER A 53 17.23 -10.06 -6.32
N GLU A 54 18.55 -10.15 -6.48
CA GLU A 54 19.25 -11.42 -6.63
C GLU A 54 19.19 -12.29 -5.37
N ALA A 55 19.31 -11.68 -4.18
CA ALA A 55 19.20 -12.42 -2.93
C ALA A 55 17.78 -12.97 -2.72
N ILE A 56 16.76 -12.25 -3.17
CA ILE A 56 15.37 -12.71 -3.11
C ILE A 56 15.11 -13.83 -4.09
N GLU A 57 15.57 -13.69 -5.33
CA GLU A 57 15.40 -14.73 -6.37
C GLU A 57 16.09 -16.05 -6.01
N ASN A 58 17.24 -15.98 -5.36
CA ASN A 58 18.02 -17.15 -4.96
C ASN A 58 17.55 -17.80 -3.65
N ASN A 59 16.69 -17.14 -2.87
CA ASN A 59 16.20 -17.67 -1.60
C ASN A 59 14.69 -17.94 -1.63
N LYS A 60 14.32 -19.19 -1.91
CA LYS A 60 12.92 -19.62 -2.02
C LYS A 60 12.09 -19.32 -0.75
N ASN A 61 12.68 -19.48 0.43
CA ASN A 61 11.98 -19.25 1.69
C ASN A 61 11.71 -17.78 1.90
N LEU A 62 12.69 -16.92 1.60
CA LEU A 62 12.52 -15.46 1.68
C LEU A 62 11.47 -14.98 0.68
N LYS A 63 11.53 -15.44 -0.56
CA LYS A 63 10.54 -15.13 -1.60
C LYS A 63 9.12 -15.50 -1.16
N LYS A 64 8.96 -16.70 -0.59
CA LYS A 64 7.68 -17.17 -0.07
C LYS A 64 7.18 -16.28 1.08
N SER A 65 8.05 -15.95 2.03
CA SER A 65 7.69 -15.09 3.18
C SER A 65 7.28 -13.69 2.74
N ILE A 66 7.98 -13.09 1.78
CA ILE A 66 7.62 -11.78 1.20
C ILE A 66 6.27 -11.87 0.49
N HIS A 67 6.05 -12.92 -0.28
CA HIS A 67 4.78 -13.13 -0.97
C HIS A 67 3.61 -13.25 0.02
N GLU A 68 3.75 -14.07 1.05
CA GLU A 68 2.72 -14.29 2.07
C GLU A 68 2.40 -12.99 2.82
N SER A 69 3.40 -12.26 3.29
CA SER A 69 3.20 -11.00 4.01
C SER A 69 2.58 -9.90 3.14
N THR A 70 2.97 -9.83 1.89
CA THR A 70 2.40 -8.85 0.94
C THR A 70 0.97 -9.20 0.59
N THR A 71 0.66 -10.48 0.41
CA THR A 71 -0.70 -10.96 0.17
C THR A 71 -1.62 -10.68 1.36
N GLU A 72 -1.14 -10.91 2.58
CA GLU A 72 -1.88 -10.58 3.81
C GLU A 72 -2.20 -9.08 3.87
N LEU A 73 -1.22 -8.24 3.61
CA LEU A 73 -1.38 -6.79 3.59
C LEU A 73 -2.36 -6.34 2.50
N TRP A 74 -2.31 -6.96 1.33
CA TRP A 74 -3.25 -6.69 0.24
C TRP A 74 -4.68 -7.10 0.61
N ASN A 75 -4.88 -8.25 1.22
CA ASN A 75 -6.20 -8.69 1.68
C ASN A 75 -6.77 -7.76 2.76
N PHE A 76 -5.94 -7.27 3.68
CA PHE A 76 -6.32 -6.22 4.62
C PHE A 76 -6.74 -4.95 3.90
N CYS A 77 -5.96 -4.49 2.93
CA CYS A 77 -6.25 -3.32 2.12
C CYS A 77 -7.61 -3.43 1.40
N LYS A 78 -7.91 -4.57 0.79
CA LYS A 78 -9.20 -4.80 0.13
C LYS A 78 -10.37 -4.65 1.08
N ARG A 79 -10.27 -5.21 2.28
CA ARG A 79 -11.32 -5.05 3.31
C ARG A 79 -11.53 -3.60 3.71
N GLU A 80 -10.45 -2.86 3.90
CA GLU A 80 -10.50 -1.44 4.27
C GLU A 80 -11.09 -0.57 3.15
N LEU A 81 -10.75 -0.84 1.89
CA LEU A 81 -11.33 -0.15 0.74
C LEU A 81 -12.84 -0.40 0.59
N GLN A 82 -13.31 -1.58 0.98
CA GLN A 82 -14.71 -1.96 0.93
C GLN A 82 -15.51 -1.46 2.15
N SER A 83 -14.87 -1.22 3.28
CA SER A 83 -15.55 -0.83 4.53
C SER A 83 -16.13 0.59 4.49
N GLY A 84 -15.51 1.49 3.75
CA GLY A 84 -15.89 2.91 3.74
C GLY A 84 -15.61 3.68 5.02
N GLU A 85 -14.86 3.11 5.96
CA GLU A 85 -14.59 3.70 7.27
C GLU A 85 -13.49 4.77 7.26
N ASN A 86 -12.66 4.81 6.23
CA ASN A 86 -11.56 5.75 6.11
C ASN A 86 -11.90 6.87 5.12
N ASP A 87 -11.57 8.10 5.48
CA ASP A 87 -11.71 9.27 4.59
C ASP A 87 -10.63 9.29 3.50
N GLN A 88 -9.48 8.72 3.79
CA GLN A 88 -8.38 8.59 2.85
C GLN A 88 -7.61 7.29 3.09
N ILE A 89 -7.30 6.58 2.03
CA ILE A 89 -6.43 5.39 2.05
C ILE A 89 -5.26 5.64 1.11
N ILE A 90 -4.05 5.47 1.62
CA ILE A 90 -2.82 5.65 0.85
C ILE A 90 -2.12 4.30 0.73
N LEU A 91 -1.88 3.87 -0.50
CA LEU A 91 -1.18 2.65 -0.86
C LEU A 91 0.22 3.01 -1.36
N ASP A 92 1.17 3.03 -0.44
CA ASP A 92 2.54 3.45 -0.72
C ASP A 92 3.36 2.28 -1.28
N GLU A 93 4.04 2.50 -2.41
CA GLU A 93 4.85 1.50 -3.14
C GLU A 93 4.08 0.28 -3.65
N ILE A 94 2.79 0.41 -3.94
CA ILE A 94 1.98 -0.72 -4.43
C ILE A 94 2.43 -1.21 -5.81
N PHE A 95 2.97 -0.34 -6.65
CA PHE A 95 3.39 -0.71 -8.01
C PHE A 95 4.58 -1.67 -8.01
N LEU A 96 5.45 -1.60 -7.01
CA LEU A 96 6.52 -2.58 -6.84
C LEU A 96 5.97 -3.98 -6.56
N ALA A 97 4.93 -4.09 -5.76
CA ALA A 97 4.28 -5.38 -5.50
C ALA A 97 3.58 -5.96 -6.75
N ILE A 98 3.10 -5.09 -7.64
CA ILE A 98 2.55 -5.49 -8.95
C ILE A 98 3.67 -5.95 -9.88
N ASP A 99 4.78 -5.22 -9.97
CA ASP A 99 5.94 -5.59 -10.79
C ASP A 99 6.52 -6.93 -10.38
N MET A 100 6.55 -7.20 -9.09
CA MET A 100 6.96 -8.49 -8.54
C MET A 100 5.92 -9.61 -8.73
N ARG A 101 4.78 -9.32 -9.33
CA ARG A 101 3.66 -10.24 -9.54
C ARG A 101 3.11 -10.87 -8.27
N ILE A 102 3.19 -10.17 -7.15
CA ILE A 102 2.57 -10.58 -5.89
C ILE A 102 1.12 -10.12 -5.84
N ILE A 103 0.87 -8.91 -6.33
CA ILE A 103 -0.48 -8.35 -6.48
C ILE A 103 -0.80 -8.32 -7.97
N ASP A 104 -1.96 -8.85 -8.33
CA ASP A 104 -2.45 -8.78 -9.70
C ASP A 104 -2.98 -7.37 -9.99
N LYS A 105 -2.53 -6.79 -11.10
CA LYS A 105 -2.99 -5.48 -11.57
C LYS A 105 -4.51 -5.45 -11.77
N ASP A 106 -5.08 -6.48 -12.35
CA ASP A 106 -6.52 -6.55 -12.62
C ASP A 106 -7.34 -6.67 -11.32
N ASP A 107 -6.81 -7.36 -10.31
CA ASP A 107 -7.42 -7.39 -8.98
C ASP A 107 -7.39 -6.01 -8.30
N LEU A 108 -6.30 -5.25 -8.46
CA LEU A 108 -6.23 -3.87 -7.98
C LEU A 108 -7.27 -2.98 -8.68
N ILE A 109 -7.35 -3.03 -10.01
CA ILE A 109 -8.31 -2.24 -10.80
C ILE A 109 -9.74 -2.57 -10.37
N SER A 110 -10.08 -3.85 -10.34
CA SER A 110 -11.41 -4.31 -9.92
C SER A 110 -11.75 -3.87 -8.49
N THR A 111 -10.80 -3.94 -7.57
CA THR A 111 -10.98 -3.50 -6.19
C THR A 111 -11.24 -1.99 -6.10
N LEU A 112 -10.52 -1.20 -6.87
CA LEU A 112 -10.71 0.27 -6.92
C LEU A 112 -12.06 0.66 -7.53
N GLU A 113 -12.49 -0.04 -8.58
CA GLU A 113 -13.80 0.19 -9.23
C GLU A 113 -14.98 -0.15 -8.31
N ASN A 114 -14.83 -1.19 -7.49
CA ASN A 114 -15.87 -1.69 -6.60
C ASN A 114 -15.75 -1.19 -5.15
N ARG A 115 -14.81 -0.26 -4.88
CA ARG A 115 -14.63 0.28 -3.54
C ARG A 115 -15.83 1.11 -3.09
N PHE A 116 -15.96 1.29 -1.79
CA PHE A 116 -16.92 2.25 -1.24
C PHE A 116 -16.53 3.68 -1.63
N ILE A 117 -17.47 4.46 -2.14
CA ILE A 117 -17.20 5.72 -2.88
C ILE A 117 -16.80 6.90 -1.96
N SER A 118 -16.88 6.76 -0.64
CA SER A 118 -16.79 7.88 0.29
C SER A 118 -15.38 8.41 0.59
N GLY A 119 -14.32 7.88 0.03
CA GLY A 119 -12.96 8.27 0.39
C GLY A 119 -12.03 8.46 -0.79
N ASP A 120 -10.96 9.24 -0.55
CA ASP A 120 -9.86 9.37 -1.49
C ASP A 120 -8.93 8.17 -1.42
N VAL A 121 -8.47 7.70 -2.56
CA VAL A 121 -7.42 6.67 -2.64
C VAL A 121 -6.21 7.25 -3.36
N ILE A 122 -5.06 7.15 -2.72
CA ILE A 122 -3.77 7.59 -3.27
C ILE A 122 -2.88 6.37 -3.47
N LEU A 123 -2.39 6.20 -4.69
CA LEU A 123 -1.42 5.17 -5.04
C LEU A 123 -0.08 5.84 -5.30
N THR A 124 0.98 5.28 -4.76
CA THR A 124 2.34 5.76 -5.03
C THR A 124 3.25 4.64 -5.52
N GLY A 125 4.31 5.02 -6.20
CA GLY A 125 5.35 4.10 -6.71
C GLY A 125 5.96 4.61 -8.00
N THR A 126 6.86 3.82 -8.54
CA THR A 126 7.45 4.00 -9.86
C THR A 126 6.69 3.17 -10.90
N ASP A 127 6.89 3.46 -12.19
CA ASP A 127 6.37 2.64 -13.31
C ASP A 127 4.87 2.32 -13.23
N ILE A 128 4.07 3.38 -13.14
CA ILE A 128 2.62 3.26 -13.01
C ILE A 128 2.02 2.62 -14.29
N PRO A 129 1.25 1.53 -14.18
CA PRO A 129 0.54 0.94 -15.29
C PRO A 129 -0.40 1.93 -15.98
N LYS A 130 -0.40 1.93 -17.32
CA LYS A 130 -1.22 2.86 -18.12
C LYS A 130 -2.71 2.81 -17.80
N ASP A 131 -3.23 1.62 -17.52
CA ASP A 131 -4.65 1.43 -17.18
C ASP A 131 -5.02 2.17 -15.89
N LEU A 132 -4.11 2.19 -14.91
CA LEU A 132 -4.30 2.93 -13.65
C LEU A 132 -4.18 4.45 -13.85
N LEU A 133 -3.30 4.90 -14.75
CA LEU A 133 -3.23 6.32 -15.12
C LEU A 133 -4.54 6.82 -15.72
N LEU A 134 -5.22 6.01 -16.53
CA LEU A 134 -6.50 6.34 -17.12
C LEU A 134 -7.65 6.43 -16.10
N MET A 135 -7.55 5.72 -14.99
CA MET A 135 -8.52 5.78 -13.89
C MET A 135 -8.32 6.96 -12.95
N ALA A 136 -7.12 7.53 -12.93
CA ALA A 136 -6.76 8.57 -11.96
C ALA A 136 -7.49 9.89 -12.26
N ASN A 137 -8.03 10.52 -11.21
CA ASN A 137 -8.57 11.87 -11.28
C ASN A 137 -7.46 12.92 -11.25
N GLN A 138 -6.35 12.62 -10.59
CA GLN A 138 -5.19 13.49 -10.46
C GLN A 138 -3.90 12.65 -10.51
N ILE A 139 -2.91 13.17 -11.22
CA ILE A 139 -1.58 12.57 -11.33
C ILE A 139 -0.55 13.60 -10.90
N THR A 140 0.33 13.20 -10.00
CA THR A 140 1.48 14.00 -9.58
C THR A 140 2.76 13.22 -9.85
N GLU A 141 3.63 13.78 -10.67
CA GLU A 141 4.92 13.20 -11.01
C GLU A 141 6.03 14.02 -10.31
N LEU A 142 6.84 13.32 -9.52
CA LEU A 142 8.04 13.90 -8.90
C LEU A 142 9.25 13.55 -9.77
N ARG A 143 9.92 14.58 -10.28
CA ARG A 143 11.16 14.45 -11.07
C ARG A 143 12.35 14.84 -10.21
N SER A 144 13.34 13.98 -10.22
CA SER A 144 14.62 14.24 -9.57
C SER A 144 15.62 14.91 -10.55
#